data_087bfb5af18c61da9f65c4a8b5ff6820
#
_entry.id   087bfb5af18c61da9f65c4a8b5ff6820
#
_cell.length_a   1.000
_cell.length_b   1.000
_cell.length_c   1.000
_cell.angle_alpha   90.00
_cell.angle_beta   90.00
_cell.angle_gamma   90.00
#
_symmetry.space_group_name_H-M   'P 1'
#
loop_
_entity.id
_entity.type
_entity.pdbx_description
1 polymer ?
#
loop_
_entity_poly.entity_id
_entity_poly.type
_entity_poly.pdbx_seq_one_letter_code
_entity_poly.pdbx_strand_id
1 'polypeptide(L)'
;MGAMERTETTTEKTPQSWWQRQLPPSPLARSLSVQSILFAVGEGTFITGSAVFFTQIVGLSAAQVGIGLTVAGLVSFFFAVPAGKLADRVGTKRIWAISAFLTALLYLVWPFIHGFVAYLAMMVVLEVVSQAGWSGRGAYTIDIFTREERVQSQAFMRAALNIGFTVGALIGGLALATNSDAVVRSVPILTGLILLANTYWITRLPDPAAKHKPAHTDDAVIKPAALKNRAFLALMTGDGVLGTNQVLLNIVIPLWLVEETDAPRVLLAWLFGTNTVMAVLLQVAAARGVDSVARSLRASYISAGFFVLSCAIVLVTHDTMGWLTIFLVWLGHVTVTGAELFQSAGHWGFMSELTDADQRAEYQGAAHIGGTLGSVWAPALYTYLAMEHGSIGWLAIAAIVVVSTLTMAPAARGAERYLAGHGSPV
;
A
#
# COMPACT_ATOMS: atom_id res chain seq x y z
N MET A 1 -12.00 -53.71 30.17
CA MET A 1 -13.08 -53.06 29.40
C MET A 1 -13.38 -51.73 30.05
N GLY A 2 -12.90 -50.65 29.53
CA GLY A 2 -13.12 -49.29 30.01
C GLY A 2 -12.74 -48.34 28.89
N ALA A 3 -13.73 -47.95 28.10
CA ALA A 3 -13.59 -46.98 27.06
C ALA A 3 -13.34 -45.60 27.68
N MET A 4 -12.19 -44.99 27.43
CA MET A 4 -11.88 -43.60 27.73
C MET A 4 -12.49 -42.75 26.63
N GLU A 5 -13.63 -42.17 26.91
CA GLU A 5 -14.28 -41.13 26.11
C GLU A 5 -13.44 -39.86 26.18
N ARG A 6 -12.79 -39.49 25.06
CA ARG A 6 -12.13 -38.20 24.93
C ARG A 6 -13.21 -37.15 24.68
N THR A 7 -13.56 -36.43 25.70
CA THR A 7 -14.33 -35.18 25.59
C THR A 7 -13.48 -34.15 24.86
N GLU A 8 -13.74 -33.95 23.57
CA GLU A 8 -13.29 -32.76 22.84
C GLU A 8 -14.02 -31.54 23.42
N THR A 9 -13.32 -30.78 24.25
CA THR A 9 -13.76 -29.46 24.67
C THR A 9 -13.69 -28.52 23.48
N THR A 10 -14.77 -28.40 22.72
CA THR A 10 -15.04 -27.28 21.82
C THR A 10 -15.09 -26.01 22.68
N THR A 11 -14.00 -25.26 22.70
CA THR A 11 -13.97 -23.90 23.25
C THR A 11 -14.91 -23.04 22.41
N GLU A 12 -16.15 -22.88 22.86
CA GLU A 12 -17.08 -21.89 22.33
C GLU A 12 -16.41 -20.50 22.43
N LYS A 13 -16.06 -19.91 21.27
CA LYS A 13 -15.55 -18.55 21.23
C LYS A 13 -16.67 -17.62 21.70
N THR A 14 -16.54 -17.09 22.89
CA THR A 14 -17.45 -16.08 23.45
C THR A 14 -17.65 -14.97 22.42
N PRO A 15 -18.88 -14.54 22.10
CA PRO A 15 -19.13 -13.51 21.11
C PRO A 15 -18.45 -12.22 21.54
N GLN A 16 -17.43 -11.79 20.79
CA GLN A 16 -16.70 -10.56 21.05
C GLN A 16 -17.66 -9.37 20.94
N SER A 17 -17.60 -8.46 21.92
CA SER A 17 -18.36 -7.20 21.88
C SER A 17 -17.97 -6.36 20.66
N TRP A 18 -18.86 -5.48 20.18
CA TRP A 18 -18.58 -4.59 19.05
C TRP A 18 -17.28 -3.79 19.25
N TRP A 19 -17.00 -3.31 20.44
CA TRP A 19 -15.77 -2.60 20.80
C TRP A 19 -14.51 -3.47 20.69
N GLN A 20 -14.58 -4.73 21.11
CA GLN A 20 -13.47 -5.68 20.99
C GLN A 20 -13.12 -5.97 19.53
N ARG A 21 -14.11 -5.91 18.63
CA ARG A 21 -13.90 -6.09 17.19
C ARG A 21 -13.24 -4.90 16.51
N GLN A 22 -13.18 -3.73 17.18
CA GLN A 22 -12.48 -2.51 16.70
C GLN A 22 -11.04 -2.42 17.20
N LEU A 23 -10.56 -3.38 17.98
CA LEU A 23 -9.18 -3.47 18.45
C LEU A 23 -8.38 -4.46 17.59
N PRO A 24 -7.05 -4.24 17.41
CA PRO A 24 -6.19 -5.22 16.75
C PRO A 24 -6.32 -6.61 17.36
N PRO A 25 -6.32 -7.69 16.55
CA PRO A 25 -6.66 -9.04 16.98
C PRO A 25 -5.69 -9.61 18.03
N SER A 26 -4.47 -9.12 18.06
CA SER A 26 -3.42 -9.57 18.98
C SER A 26 -2.56 -8.42 19.50
N PRO A 27 -1.84 -8.61 20.63
CA PRO A 27 -0.86 -7.62 21.12
C PRO A 27 0.21 -7.29 20.06
N LEU A 28 0.59 -8.27 19.25
CA LEU A 28 1.54 -8.08 18.15
C LEU A 28 0.95 -7.19 17.06
N ALA A 29 -0.30 -7.41 16.65
CA ALA A 29 -0.98 -6.56 15.68
C ALA A 29 -1.08 -5.11 16.18
N ARG A 30 -1.32 -4.92 17.50
CA ARG A 30 -1.29 -3.59 18.14
C ARG A 30 0.09 -2.95 18.04
N SER A 31 1.15 -3.70 18.39
CA SER A 31 2.54 -3.22 18.32
C SER A 31 2.93 -2.81 16.90
N LEU A 32 2.55 -3.60 15.89
CA LEU A 32 2.80 -3.28 14.47
C LEU A 32 1.94 -2.12 13.97
N SER A 33 0.73 -1.93 14.49
CA SER A 33 -0.08 -0.74 14.19
C SER A 33 0.56 0.53 14.75
N VAL A 34 1.08 0.50 15.99
CA VAL A 34 1.82 1.63 16.58
C VAL A 34 3.09 1.92 15.78
N GLN A 35 3.84 0.88 15.38
CA GLN A 35 5.00 1.02 14.49
C GLN A 35 4.61 1.69 13.16
N SER A 36 3.46 1.30 12.59
CA SER A 36 2.94 1.88 11.34
C SER A 36 2.60 3.36 11.48
N ILE A 37 2.00 3.78 12.61
CA ILE A 37 1.77 5.20 12.92
C ILE A 37 3.12 5.94 12.96
N LEU A 38 4.07 5.43 13.73
CA LEU A 38 5.37 6.10 13.94
C LEU A 38 6.13 6.27 12.61
N PHE A 39 6.15 5.21 11.78
CA PHE A 39 6.72 5.28 10.44
C PHE A 39 6.02 6.35 9.58
N ALA A 40 4.69 6.32 9.52
CA ALA A 40 3.91 7.22 8.67
C ALA A 40 3.93 8.67 9.15
N VAL A 41 4.07 8.93 10.46
CA VAL A 41 4.30 10.29 10.98
C VAL A 41 5.63 10.84 10.44
N GLY A 42 6.70 10.05 10.47
CA GLY A 42 8.00 10.48 9.94
C GLY A 42 7.93 10.78 8.44
N GLU A 43 7.49 9.81 7.64
CA GLU A 43 7.39 9.96 6.19
C GLU A 43 6.42 11.08 5.78
N GLY A 44 5.24 11.17 6.40
CA GLY A 44 4.24 12.18 6.11
C GLY A 44 4.72 13.60 6.42
N THR A 45 5.54 13.76 7.46
CA THR A 45 6.13 15.06 7.81
C THR A 45 7.04 15.58 6.70
N PHE A 46 7.86 14.72 6.10
CA PHE A 46 8.76 15.12 5.01
C PHE A 46 8.03 15.27 3.67
N ILE A 47 7.20 14.28 3.31
CA ILE A 47 6.50 14.24 2.01
C ILE A 47 5.70 15.53 1.79
N THR A 48 5.01 16.03 2.81
CA THR A 48 4.18 17.24 2.72
C THR A 48 4.99 18.48 2.33
N GLY A 49 6.23 18.59 2.81
CA GLY A 49 7.12 19.73 2.53
C GLY A 49 8.21 19.44 1.50
N SER A 50 8.28 18.24 0.97
CA SER A 50 9.41 17.78 0.13
C SER A 50 9.65 18.62 -1.10
N ALA A 51 8.59 19.04 -1.81
CA ALA A 51 8.70 19.89 -2.99
C ALA A 51 9.35 21.25 -2.66
N VAL A 52 8.91 21.88 -1.56
CA VAL A 52 9.49 23.15 -1.07
C VAL A 52 10.94 22.94 -0.63
N PHE A 53 11.22 21.86 0.09
CA PHE A 53 12.57 21.50 0.51
C PHE A 53 13.50 21.32 -0.70
N PHE A 54 13.09 20.56 -1.72
CA PHE A 54 13.93 20.31 -2.90
C PHE A 54 14.16 21.56 -3.74
N THR A 55 13.16 22.43 -3.87
CA THR A 55 13.30 23.64 -4.67
C THR A 55 14.01 24.78 -3.94
N GLN A 56 13.68 25.03 -2.68
CA GLN A 56 14.21 26.17 -1.94
C GLN A 56 15.51 25.88 -1.18
N ILE A 57 15.64 24.67 -0.61
CA ILE A 57 16.80 24.31 0.23
C ILE A 57 17.89 23.61 -0.59
N VAL A 58 17.51 22.62 -1.43
CA VAL A 58 18.48 21.92 -2.30
C VAL A 58 18.82 22.74 -3.55
N GLY A 59 17.94 23.65 -3.97
CA GLY A 59 18.14 24.56 -5.10
C GLY A 59 17.83 23.93 -6.46
N LEU A 60 16.80 23.07 -6.55
CA LEU A 60 16.43 22.36 -7.76
C LEU A 60 15.29 23.06 -8.51
N SER A 61 15.29 22.95 -9.85
CA SER A 61 14.09 23.25 -10.63
C SER A 61 13.02 22.15 -10.46
N ALA A 62 11.76 22.49 -10.71
CA ALA A 62 10.65 21.52 -10.69
C ALA A 62 10.91 20.35 -11.67
N ALA A 63 11.50 20.63 -12.83
CA ALA A 63 11.87 19.59 -13.80
C ALA A 63 12.93 18.62 -13.24
N GLN A 64 13.94 19.12 -12.53
CA GLN A 64 14.96 18.29 -11.87
C GLN A 64 14.36 17.42 -10.76
N VAL A 65 13.44 17.96 -9.96
CA VAL A 65 12.68 17.16 -8.98
C VAL A 65 11.91 16.04 -9.67
N GLY A 66 11.21 16.36 -10.76
CA GLY A 66 10.46 15.38 -11.55
C GLY A 66 11.34 14.27 -12.12
N ILE A 67 12.53 14.61 -12.64
CA ILE A 67 13.52 13.62 -13.14
C ILE A 67 13.94 12.69 -11.99
N GLY A 68 14.25 13.24 -10.81
CA GLY A 68 14.64 12.41 -9.65
C GLY A 68 13.55 11.45 -9.21
N LEU A 69 12.29 11.88 -9.17
CA LEU A 69 11.14 11.02 -8.87
C LEU A 69 10.96 9.91 -9.92
N THR A 70 11.18 10.24 -11.21
CA THR A 70 11.12 9.25 -12.29
C THR A 70 12.22 8.21 -12.14
N VAL A 71 13.46 8.63 -11.85
CA VAL A 71 14.58 7.71 -11.63
C VAL A 71 14.34 6.85 -10.40
N ALA A 72 13.83 7.42 -9.31
CA ALA A 72 13.44 6.65 -8.12
C ALA A 72 12.41 5.58 -8.48
N GLY A 73 11.36 5.91 -9.24
CA GLY A 73 10.36 4.95 -9.70
C GLY A 73 10.97 3.81 -10.56
N LEU A 74 11.91 4.12 -11.45
CA LEU A 74 12.63 3.11 -12.23
C LEU A 74 13.50 2.22 -11.34
N VAL A 75 14.20 2.79 -10.38
CA VAL A 75 15.00 2.03 -9.39
C VAL A 75 14.10 1.12 -8.59
N SER A 76 12.98 1.63 -8.07
CA SER A 76 11.96 0.85 -7.36
C SER A 76 11.53 -0.37 -8.17
N PHE A 77 11.17 -0.18 -9.43
CA PHE A 77 10.73 -1.23 -10.32
C PHE A 77 11.81 -2.32 -10.54
N PHE A 78 13.03 -1.92 -10.89
CA PHE A 78 14.09 -2.89 -11.19
C PHE A 78 14.66 -3.58 -9.95
N PHE A 79 14.69 -2.91 -8.80
CA PHE A 79 15.23 -3.46 -7.55
C PHE A 79 14.20 -4.21 -6.72
N ALA A 80 12.92 -4.18 -7.03
CA ALA A 80 11.87 -4.82 -6.24
C ALA A 80 12.14 -6.32 -5.96
N VAL A 81 12.42 -7.11 -7.00
CA VAL A 81 12.69 -8.55 -6.84
C VAL A 81 14.09 -8.83 -6.29
N PRO A 82 15.19 -8.18 -6.75
CA PRO A 82 16.48 -8.31 -6.10
C PRO A 82 16.46 -8.00 -4.60
N ALA A 83 15.75 -6.95 -4.19
CA ALA A 83 15.57 -6.57 -2.79
C ALA A 83 14.80 -7.65 -2.00
N GLY A 84 13.76 -8.22 -2.60
CA GLY A 84 13.03 -9.35 -2.04
C GLY A 84 13.90 -10.57 -1.81
N LYS A 85 14.68 -10.97 -2.81
CA LYS A 85 15.65 -12.09 -2.69
C LYS A 85 16.69 -11.86 -1.60
N LEU A 86 17.17 -10.61 -1.47
CA LEU A 86 18.07 -10.23 -0.40
C LEU A 86 17.39 -10.40 0.96
N ALA A 87 16.15 -9.97 1.09
CA ALA A 87 15.36 -10.07 2.32
C ALA A 87 15.12 -11.54 2.73
N ASP A 88 14.82 -12.42 1.77
CA ASP A 88 14.66 -13.86 2.03
C ASP A 88 15.97 -14.53 2.47
N ARG A 89 17.14 -14.06 2.01
CA ARG A 89 18.47 -14.59 2.39
C ARG A 89 18.96 -14.09 3.75
N VAL A 90 18.79 -12.78 4.00
CA VAL A 90 19.30 -12.10 5.21
C VAL A 90 18.38 -12.34 6.41
N GLY A 91 17.09 -12.54 6.13
CA GLY A 91 16.02 -12.63 7.11
C GLY A 91 15.15 -11.36 7.10
N THR A 92 13.84 -11.57 7.03
CA THR A 92 12.84 -10.51 6.76
C THR A 92 12.85 -9.39 7.80
N LYS A 93 12.90 -9.72 9.11
CA LYS A 93 13.00 -8.72 10.18
C LYS A 93 14.34 -7.97 10.15
N ARG A 94 15.45 -8.71 9.92
CA ARG A 94 16.79 -8.12 9.94
C ARG A 94 16.97 -7.11 8.81
N ILE A 95 16.56 -7.45 7.58
CA ILE A 95 16.68 -6.54 6.45
C ILE A 95 15.76 -5.33 6.64
N TRP A 96 14.55 -5.52 7.18
CA TRP A 96 13.65 -4.41 7.50
C TRP A 96 14.26 -3.44 8.53
N ALA A 97 14.84 -3.96 9.62
CA ALA A 97 15.49 -3.13 10.64
C ALA A 97 16.72 -2.38 10.09
N ILE A 98 17.57 -3.06 9.31
CA ILE A 98 18.74 -2.44 8.67
C ILE A 98 18.29 -1.34 7.70
N SER A 99 17.32 -1.61 6.84
CA SER A 99 16.81 -0.63 5.89
C SER A 99 16.17 0.56 6.60
N ALA A 100 15.36 0.33 7.64
CA ALA A 100 14.76 1.41 8.43
C ALA A 100 15.85 2.30 9.08
N PHE A 101 16.89 1.71 9.61
CA PHE A 101 18.03 2.44 10.17
C PHE A 101 18.77 3.27 9.12
N LEU A 102 19.10 2.67 7.97
CA LEU A 102 19.77 3.38 6.87
C LEU A 102 18.89 4.49 6.31
N THR A 103 17.59 4.26 6.12
CA THR A 103 16.63 5.29 5.72
C THR A 103 16.65 6.47 6.69
N ALA A 104 16.60 6.20 7.99
CA ALA A 104 16.66 7.25 8.99
C ALA A 104 17.96 8.08 8.91
N LEU A 105 19.10 7.43 8.71
CA LEU A 105 20.39 8.13 8.52
C LEU A 105 20.40 8.96 7.23
N LEU A 106 19.86 8.44 6.13
CA LEU A 106 19.75 9.18 4.87
C LEU A 106 18.88 10.45 5.04
N TYR A 107 17.79 10.37 5.82
CA TYR A 107 17.01 11.57 6.13
C TYR A 107 17.82 12.61 6.92
N LEU A 108 18.71 12.22 7.83
CA LEU A 108 19.59 13.15 8.55
C LEU A 108 20.64 13.81 7.63
N VAL A 109 20.94 13.20 6.48
CA VAL A 109 21.89 13.74 5.48
C VAL A 109 21.22 14.73 4.54
N TRP A 110 19.89 14.69 4.32
CA TRP A 110 19.18 15.58 3.40
C TRP A 110 19.51 17.06 3.54
N PRO A 111 19.63 17.67 4.74
CA PRO A 111 19.92 19.08 4.89
C PRO A 111 21.27 19.52 4.31
N PHE A 112 22.18 18.58 4.06
CA PHE A 112 23.53 18.81 3.52
C PHE A 112 23.64 18.54 2.02
N ILE A 113 22.56 18.04 1.40
CA ILE A 113 22.50 17.76 -0.03
C ILE A 113 22.23 19.05 -0.79
N HIS A 114 23.06 19.34 -1.79
CA HIS A 114 22.92 20.50 -2.67
C HIS A 114 23.14 20.10 -4.12
N GLY A 115 22.36 20.67 -5.02
CA GLY A 115 22.46 20.47 -6.45
C GLY A 115 21.94 19.11 -6.94
N PHE A 116 21.74 19.05 -8.27
CA PHE A 116 21.01 17.96 -8.91
C PHE A 116 21.69 16.59 -8.81
N VAL A 117 23.00 16.51 -8.98
CA VAL A 117 23.71 15.22 -8.95
C VAL A 117 23.66 14.56 -7.58
N ALA A 118 23.89 15.36 -6.51
CA ALA A 118 23.82 14.84 -5.14
C ALA A 118 22.38 14.44 -4.77
N TYR A 119 21.39 15.22 -5.19
CA TYR A 119 19.97 14.88 -5.05
C TYR A 119 19.66 13.55 -5.75
N LEU A 120 20.05 13.38 -7.01
CA LEU A 120 19.77 12.17 -7.79
C LEU A 120 20.41 10.93 -7.15
N ALA A 121 21.68 11.05 -6.73
CA ALA A 121 22.38 9.97 -6.02
C ALA A 121 21.66 9.59 -4.72
N MET A 122 21.23 10.60 -3.94
CA MET A 122 20.47 10.37 -2.70
C MET A 122 19.13 9.67 -2.98
N MET A 123 18.36 10.09 -4.01
CA MET A 123 17.11 9.46 -4.40
C MET A 123 17.31 7.99 -4.77
N VAL A 124 18.35 7.67 -5.56
CA VAL A 124 18.67 6.27 -5.93
C VAL A 124 19.01 5.44 -4.71
N VAL A 125 19.87 5.93 -3.83
CA VAL A 125 20.28 5.18 -2.62
C VAL A 125 19.08 4.98 -1.69
N LEU A 126 18.30 6.05 -1.46
CA LEU A 126 17.12 5.99 -0.61
C LEU A 126 16.11 4.96 -1.14
N GLU A 127 15.89 4.93 -2.45
CA GLU A 127 14.92 4.01 -3.05
C GLU A 127 15.38 2.55 -2.97
N VAL A 128 16.66 2.25 -3.24
CA VAL A 128 17.22 0.89 -3.08
C VAL A 128 17.06 0.40 -1.64
N VAL A 129 17.38 1.25 -0.66
CA VAL A 129 17.25 0.91 0.76
C VAL A 129 15.78 0.72 1.15
N SER A 130 14.91 1.60 0.70
CA SER A 130 13.47 1.55 0.98
C SER A 130 12.83 0.29 0.40
N GLN A 131 13.17 -0.12 -0.82
CA GLN A 131 12.65 -1.35 -1.43
C GLN A 131 13.02 -2.60 -0.64
N ALA A 132 14.25 -2.68 -0.12
CA ALA A 132 14.65 -3.78 0.75
C ALA A 132 13.84 -3.79 2.07
N GLY A 133 13.58 -2.62 2.63
CA GLY A 133 12.75 -2.45 3.81
C GLY A 133 11.30 -2.85 3.60
N TRP A 134 10.69 -2.41 2.50
CA TRP A 134 9.31 -2.75 2.14
C TRP A 134 9.12 -4.24 1.89
N SER A 135 10.04 -4.88 1.13
CA SER A 135 10.03 -6.33 0.90
C SER A 135 10.19 -7.11 2.20
N GLY A 136 11.13 -6.70 3.06
CA GLY A 136 11.35 -7.31 4.37
C GLY A 136 10.13 -7.16 5.30
N ARG A 137 9.53 -5.95 5.39
CA ARG A 137 8.33 -5.69 6.18
C ARG A 137 7.14 -6.51 5.70
N GLY A 138 6.90 -6.52 4.39
CA GLY A 138 5.79 -7.26 3.79
C GLY A 138 5.88 -8.75 4.10
N ALA A 139 7.05 -9.38 3.88
CA ALA A 139 7.26 -10.78 4.19
C ALA A 139 7.20 -11.06 5.71
N TYR A 140 7.82 -10.21 6.54
CA TYR A 140 7.76 -10.33 8.00
C TYR A 140 6.31 -10.36 8.50
N THR A 141 5.47 -9.45 8.03
CA THR A 141 4.07 -9.34 8.48
C THR A 141 3.21 -10.52 8.02
N ILE A 142 3.59 -11.21 6.95
CA ILE A 142 2.95 -12.47 6.56
C ILE A 142 3.45 -13.63 7.43
N ASP A 143 4.75 -13.69 7.71
CA ASP A 143 5.37 -14.79 8.47
C ASP A 143 4.98 -14.81 9.94
N ILE A 144 4.80 -13.63 10.55
CA ILE A 144 4.61 -13.50 12.01
C ILE A 144 3.18 -13.72 12.47
N PHE A 145 2.19 -13.53 11.57
CA PHE A 145 0.78 -13.73 11.89
C PHE A 145 0.27 -15.11 11.46
N THR A 146 -0.69 -15.64 12.21
CA THR A 146 -1.46 -16.82 11.79
C THR A 146 -2.26 -16.49 10.51
N ARG A 147 -2.66 -17.52 9.76
CA ARG A 147 -3.42 -17.34 8.51
C ARG A 147 -4.70 -16.52 8.74
N GLU A 148 -5.38 -16.76 9.85
CA GLU A 148 -6.65 -16.11 10.21
C GLU A 148 -6.47 -14.63 10.58
N GLU A 149 -5.30 -14.27 11.13
CA GLU A 149 -5.03 -12.89 11.59
C GLU A 149 -4.40 -11.99 10.52
N ARG A 150 -3.79 -12.56 9.45
CA ARG A 150 -2.97 -11.81 8.48
C ARG A 150 -3.70 -10.63 7.87
N VAL A 151 -4.82 -10.88 7.20
CA VAL A 151 -5.53 -9.84 6.45
C VAL A 151 -6.11 -8.79 7.39
N GLN A 152 -6.65 -9.22 8.53
CA GLN A 152 -7.18 -8.30 9.53
C GLN A 152 -6.08 -7.43 10.15
N SER A 153 -4.93 -8.02 10.49
CA SER A 153 -3.78 -7.27 11.02
C SER A 153 -3.24 -6.26 10.02
N GLN A 154 -3.17 -6.62 8.72
CA GLN A 154 -2.81 -5.70 7.65
C GLN A 154 -3.80 -4.53 7.53
N ALA A 155 -5.10 -4.78 7.70
CA ALA A 155 -6.10 -3.72 7.70
C ALA A 155 -5.92 -2.73 8.86
N PHE A 156 -5.62 -3.21 10.07
CA PHE A 156 -5.28 -2.33 11.21
C PHE A 156 -4.00 -1.54 10.96
N MET A 157 -2.96 -2.16 10.41
CA MET A 157 -1.72 -1.46 10.06
C MET A 157 -1.96 -0.41 8.96
N ARG A 158 -2.84 -0.68 7.98
CA ARG A 158 -3.20 0.30 6.94
C ARG A 158 -3.96 1.50 7.52
N ALA A 159 -4.95 1.26 8.40
CA ALA A 159 -5.63 2.32 9.11
C ALA A 159 -4.66 3.17 9.96
N ALA A 160 -3.73 2.51 10.64
CA ALA A 160 -2.67 3.15 11.43
C ALA A 160 -1.74 4.02 10.55
N LEU A 161 -1.37 3.55 9.36
CA LEU A 161 -0.61 4.36 8.38
C LEU A 161 -1.37 5.64 8.02
N ASN A 162 -2.67 5.56 7.72
CA ASN A 162 -3.46 6.74 7.37
C ASN A 162 -3.52 7.76 8.51
N ILE A 163 -3.68 7.30 9.76
CA ILE A 163 -3.59 8.18 10.94
C ILE A 163 -2.21 8.85 11.02
N GLY A 164 -1.15 8.06 10.86
CA GLY A 164 0.23 8.56 10.92
C GLY A 164 0.53 9.57 9.83
N PHE A 165 0.16 9.30 8.57
CA PHE A 165 0.35 10.25 7.46
C PHE A 165 -0.43 11.55 7.69
N THR A 166 -1.65 11.50 8.23
CA THR A 166 -2.42 12.70 8.57
C THR A 166 -1.70 13.55 9.62
N VAL A 167 -1.23 12.93 10.70
CA VAL A 167 -0.47 13.63 11.76
C VAL A 167 0.84 14.19 11.18
N GLY A 168 1.57 13.39 10.39
CA GLY A 168 2.79 13.84 9.72
C GLY A 168 2.55 15.03 8.79
N ALA A 169 1.49 14.96 7.97
CA ALA A 169 1.12 16.06 7.09
C ALA A 169 0.79 17.36 7.84
N LEU A 170 0.13 17.26 9.00
CA LEU A 170 -0.11 18.42 9.86
C LEU A 170 1.20 19.02 10.38
N ILE A 171 2.14 18.18 10.83
CA ILE A 171 3.46 18.65 11.30
C ILE A 171 4.23 19.33 10.16
N GLY A 172 4.31 18.69 8.99
CA GLY A 172 4.95 19.24 7.79
C GLY A 172 4.30 20.54 7.32
N GLY A 173 2.96 20.61 7.31
CA GLY A 173 2.20 21.80 6.95
C GLY A 173 2.45 22.96 7.93
N LEU A 174 2.49 22.69 9.24
CA LEU A 174 2.85 23.70 10.24
C LEU A 174 4.28 24.20 10.07
N ALA A 175 5.23 23.32 9.72
CA ALA A 175 6.61 23.74 9.43
C ALA A 175 6.65 24.70 8.22
N LEU A 176 5.91 24.39 7.16
CA LEU A 176 5.81 25.26 5.97
C LEU A 176 5.14 26.61 6.29
N ALA A 177 4.14 26.62 7.15
CA ALA A 177 3.42 27.85 7.56
C ALA A 177 4.31 28.88 8.27
N THR A 178 5.47 28.47 8.79
CA THR A 178 6.42 29.39 9.43
C THR A 178 7.13 30.30 8.45
N ASN A 179 7.13 29.98 7.14
CA ASN A 179 7.91 30.65 6.10
C ASN A 179 9.40 30.82 6.45
N SER A 180 9.98 29.89 7.21
CA SER A 180 11.36 29.93 7.69
C SER A 180 12.19 28.80 7.07
N ASP A 181 13.23 29.16 6.31
CA ASP A 181 14.16 28.19 5.72
C ASP A 181 14.82 27.28 6.76
N ALA A 182 15.11 27.83 7.95
CA ALA A 182 15.68 27.05 9.04
C ALA A 182 14.74 25.95 9.53
N VAL A 183 13.44 26.26 9.64
CA VAL A 183 12.42 25.28 10.02
C VAL A 183 12.22 24.25 8.90
N VAL A 184 12.11 24.67 7.63
CA VAL A 184 12.00 23.75 6.49
C VAL A 184 13.21 22.83 6.40
N ARG A 185 14.43 23.36 6.64
CA ARG A 185 15.67 22.57 6.67
C ARG A 185 15.71 21.56 7.81
N SER A 186 15.03 21.82 8.92
CA SER A 186 14.96 20.91 10.07
C SER A 186 13.98 19.76 9.90
N VAL A 187 13.05 19.83 8.93
CA VAL A 187 12.02 18.81 8.70
C VAL A 187 12.62 17.43 8.45
N PRO A 188 13.59 17.22 7.53
CA PRO A 188 14.19 15.91 7.34
C PRO A 188 14.97 15.41 8.56
N ILE A 189 15.52 16.32 9.40
CA ILE A 189 16.16 15.92 10.67
C ILE A 189 15.11 15.35 11.62
N LEU A 190 13.97 16.03 11.79
CA LEU A 190 12.86 15.52 12.58
C LEU A 190 12.36 14.18 12.07
N THR A 191 12.17 14.06 10.75
CA THR A 191 11.82 12.78 10.09
C THR A 191 12.82 11.69 10.43
N GLY A 192 14.12 11.95 10.28
CA GLY A 192 15.19 11.00 10.58
C GLY A 192 15.14 10.55 12.05
N LEU A 193 14.93 11.45 13.00
CA LEU A 193 14.80 11.13 14.43
C LEU A 193 13.57 10.25 14.72
N ILE A 194 12.42 10.55 14.11
CA ILE A 194 11.22 9.73 14.23
C ILE A 194 11.48 8.34 13.63
N LEU A 195 12.15 8.24 12.49
CA LEU A 195 12.50 6.96 11.86
C LEU A 195 13.56 6.18 12.66
N LEU A 196 14.45 6.83 13.40
CA LEU A 196 15.33 6.14 14.37
C LEU A 196 14.51 5.53 15.52
N ALA A 197 13.54 6.25 16.05
CA ALA A 197 12.61 5.69 17.04
C ALA A 197 11.81 4.52 16.48
N ASN A 198 11.33 4.64 15.21
CA ASN A 198 10.70 3.54 14.48
C ASN A 198 11.64 2.33 14.33
N THR A 199 12.91 2.55 13.99
CA THR A 199 13.92 1.48 13.90
C THR A 199 14.10 0.78 15.24
N TYR A 200 14.23 1.54 16.33
CA TYR A 200 14.30 0.96 17.66
C TYR A 200 13.07 0.09 17.98
N TRP A 201 11.86 0.55 17.60
CA TRP A 201 10.64 -0.24 17.78
C TRP A 201 10.68 -1.56 17.01
N ILE A 202 11.14 -1.54 15.75
CA ILE A 202 11.28 -2.74 14.92
C ILE A 202 12.23 -3.77 15.58
N THR A 203 13.34 -3.34 16.17
CA THR A 203 14.28 -4.26 16.83
C THR A 203 13.65 -5.00 18.01
N ARG A 204 12.63 -4.41 18.66
CA ARG A 204 11.92 -4.99 19.81
C ARG A 204 10.80 -5.95 19.41
N LEU A 205 10.42 -6.00 18.16
CA LEU A 205 9.44 -6.97 17.68
C LEU A 205 9.99 -8.41 17.81
N PRO A 206 9.13 -9.42 17.97
CA PRO A 206 9.58 -10.82 18.00
C PRO A 206 10.18 -11.24 16.67
N ASP A 207 11.09 -12.20 16.70
CA ASP A 207 11.59 -12.82 15.48
C ASP A 207 10.52 -13.78 14.92
N PRO A 208 10.37 -13.88 13.58
CA PRO A 208 9.53 -14.91 13.00
C PRO A 208 9.99 -16.28 13.46
N ALA A 209 9.06 -17.22 13.65
CA ALA A 209 9.41 -18.60 13.96
C ALA A 209 10.48 -19.11 12.97
N ALA A 210 11.52 -19.76 13.48
CA ALA A 210 12.57 -20.28 12.62
C ALA A 210 11.92 -21.19 11.56
N LYS A 211 12.02 -20.81 10.29
CA LYS A 211 11.58 -21.68 9.21
C LYS A 211 12.35 -23.00 9.38
N HIS A 212 11.65 -24.09 9.59
CA HIS A 212 12.26 -25.43 9.56
C HIS A 212 12.88 -25.55 8.17
N LYS A 213 14.22 -25.38 8.08
CA LYS A 213 14.94 -25.87 6.91
C LYS A 213 14.70 -27.36 6.89
N PRO A 214 14.02 -27.93 5.88
CA PRO A 214 13.98 -29.38 5.77
C PRO A 214 15.42 -29.86 5.84
N ALA A 215 15.68 -30.83 6.72
CA ALA A 215 16.96 -31.53 6.76
C ALA A 215 17.29 -31.91 5.32
N HIS A 216 18.52 -31.64 4.88
CA HIS A 216 19.00 -31.87 3.54
C HIS A 216 18.47 -33.21 2.97
N THR A 217 17.41 -33.12 2.20
CA THR A 217 17.10 -34.10 1.18
C THR A 217 17.81 -33.58 -0.07
N ASP A 218 18.74 -34.36 -0.59
CA ASP A 218 19.58 -34.07 -1.79
C ASP A 218 18.75 -33.92 -3.09
N ASP A 219 17.44 -34.03 -3.03
CA ASP A 219 16.56 -33.66 -4.11
C ASP A 219 16.45 -32.13 -4.15
N ALA A 220 17.13 -31.53 -5.12
CA ALA A 220 17.05 -30.11 -5.41
C ALA A 220 15.60 -29.73 -5.79
N VAL A 221 14.74 -29.52 -4.79
CA VAL A 221 13.39 -28.99 -5.00
C VAL A 221 13.55 -27.63 -5.66
N ILE A 222 13.15 -27.54 -6.93
CA ILE A 222 13.20 -26.30 -7.69
C ILE A 222 12.21 -25.35 -7.03
N LYS A 223 12.72 -24.34 -6.29
CA LYS A 223 11.86 -23.34 -5.65
C LYS A 223 11.07 -22.57 -6.68
N PRO A 224 9.78 -22.28 -6.41
CA PRO A 224 8.87 -21.59 -7.36
C PRO A 224 9.22 -20.10 -7.49
N ALA A 225 10.23 -19.75 -8.30
CA ALA A 225 10.65 -18.37 -8.49
C ALA A 225 9.46 -17.44 -8.86
N ALA A 226 9.28 -16.36 -8.12
CA ALA A 226 8.13 -15.47 -8.23
C ALA A 226 7.94 -14.90 -9.65
N LEU A 227 9.01 -14.49 -10.34
CA LEU A 227 8.97 -13.99 -11.72
C LEU A 227 8.61 -15.05 -12.77
N LYS A 228 8.77 -16.35 -12.47
CA LYS A 228 8.35 -17.44 -13.34
C LYS A 228 6.86 -17.74 -13.21
N ASN A 229 6.24 -17.32 -12.10
CA ASN A 229 4.81 -17.41 -11.90
C ASN A 229 4.09 -16.28 -12.67
N ARG A 230 4.00 -16.43 -14.01
CA ARG A 230 3.36 -15.44 -14.88
C ARG A 230 1.90 -15.18 -14.51
N ALA A 231 1.22 -16.18 -13.98
CA ALA A 231 -0.17 -16.05 -13.55
C ALA A 231 -0.27 -15.16 -12.30
N PHE A 232 0.67 -15.27 -11.35
CA PHE A 232 0.76 -14.36 -10.21
C PHE A 232 1.05 -12.91 -10.66
N LEU A 233 1.99 -12.72 -11.61
CA LEU A 233 2.25 -11.39 -12.17
C LEU A 233 1.02 -10.80 -12.86
N ALA A 234 0.29 -11.60 -13.65
CA ALA A 234 -0.95 -11.16 -14.29
C ALA A 234 -2.03 -10.79 -13.25
N LEU A 235 -2.16 -11.58 -12.17
CA LEU A 235 -3.06 -11.27 -11.07
C LEU A 235 -2.70 -9.95 -10.40
N MET A 236 -1.41 -9.73 -10.09
CA MET A 236 -0.91 -8.50 -9.47
C MET A 236 -1.02 -7.29 -10.42
N THR A 237 -0.92 -7.50 -11.73
CA THR A 237 -1.20 -6.45 -12.72
C THR A 237 -2.69 -6.06 -12.70
N GLY A 238 -3.60 -7.03 -12.63
CA GLY A 238 -5.03 -6.77 -12.45
C GLY A 238 -5.35 -6.05 -11.14
N ASP A 239 -4.70 -6.46 -10.06
CA ASP A 239 -4.79 -5.79 -8.74
C ASP A 239 -4.23 -4.36 -8.81
N GLY A 240 -3.14 -4.13 -9.56
CA GLY A 240 -2.59 -2.81 -9.83
C GLY A 240 -3.57 -1.90 -10.58
N VAL A 241 -4.32 -2.44 -11.55
CA VAL A 241 -5.40 -1.68 -12.22
C VAL A 241 -6.50 -1.30 -11.21
N LEU A 242 -6.90 -2.21 -10.32
CA LEU A 242 -7.83 -1.85 -9.23
C LEU A 242 -7.22 -0.79 -8.31
N GLY A 243 -5.92 -0.86 -8.03
CA GLY A 243 -5.17 0.13 -7.24
C GLY A 243 -5.13 1.54 -7.85
N THR A 244 -5.53 1.70 -9.11
CA THR A 244 -5.70 3.03 -9.75
C THR A 244 -6.85 3.84 -9.14
N ASN A 245 -7.63 3.26 -8.20
CA ASN A 245 -8.55 4.02 -7.35
C ASN A 245 -7.82 5.20 -6.66
N GLN A 246 -6.53 5.06 -6.33
CA GLN A 246 -5.71 6.13 -5.78
C GLN A 246 -5.52 7.30 -6.77
N VAL A 247 -5.52 7.01 -8.05
CA VAL A 247 -5.44 8.05 -9.10
C VAL A 247 -6.75 8.83 -9.16
N LEU A 248 -7.90 8.14 -9.07
CA LEU A 248 -9.19 8.81 -8.99
C LEU A 248 -9.30 9.68 -7.74
N LEU A 249 -8.92 9.13 -6.58
CA LEU A 249 -9.00 9.81 -5.29
C LEU A 249 -8.15 11.09 -5.23
N ASN A 250 -6.90 10.99 -5.73
CA ASN A 250 -5.91 12.04 -5.48
C ASN A 250 -5.69 12.96 -6.68
N ILE A 251 -6.12 12.58 -7.88
CA ILE A 251 -5.84 13.35 -9.11
C ILE A 251 -7.12 13.65 -9.90
N VAL A 252 -7.81 12.62 -10.40
CA VAL A 252 -8.84 12.80 -11.43
C VAL A 252 -10.10 13.45 -10.86
N ILE A 253 -10.65 12.94 -9.74
CA ILE A 253 -11.85 13.53 -9.12
C ILE A 253 -11.58 14.95 -8.59
N PRO A 254 -10.46 15.22 -7.89
CA PRO A 254 -10.07 16.58 -7.53
C PRO A 254 -9.97 17.55 -8.73
N LEU A 255 -9.33 17.10 -9.81
CA LEU A 255 -9.19 17.92 -11.01
C LEU A 255 -10.55 18.15 -11.70
N TRP A 256 -11.34 17.09 -11.84
CA TRP A 256 -12.71 17.16 -12.38
C TRP A 256 -13.58 18.15 -11.60
N LEU A 257 -13.52 18.12 -10.28
CA LEU A 257 -14.24 19.06 -9.43
C LEU A 257 -13.90 20.51 -9.74
N VAL A 258 -12.60 20.78 -9.98
CA VAL A 258 -12.11 22.18 -10.19
C VAL A 258 -12.37 22.68 -11.59
N GLU A 259 -12.27 21.82 -12.60
CA GLU A 259 -12.29 22.21 -14.03
C GLU A 259 -13.65 21.99 -14.68
N GLU A 260 -14.42 20.96 -14.25
CA GLU A 260 -15.62 20.49 -14.96
C GLU A 260 -16.91 20.66 -14.15
N THR A 261 -16.84 21.22 -12.93
CA THR A 261 -18.03 21.42 -12.09
C THR A 261 -18.10 22.80 -11.47
N ASP A 262 -19.31 23.19 -11.04
CA ASP A 262 -19.57 24.43 -10.29
C ASP A 262 -19.33 24.27 -8.77
N ALA A 263 -18.88 23.09 -8.31
CA ALA A 263 -18.66 22.81 -6.90
C ALA A 263 -17.54 23.70 -6.31
N PRO A 264 -17.71 24.20 -5.08
CA PRO A 264 -16.71 25.06 -4.48
C PRO A 264 -15.43 24.28 -4.15
N ARG A 265 -14.26 24.87 -4.44
CA ARG A 265 -12.94 24.24 -4.21
C ARG A 265 -12.70 23.77 -2.77
N VAL A 266 -13.38 24.37 -1.79
CA VAL A 266 -13.31 23.92 -0.39
C VAL A 266 -13.77 22.47 -0.21
N LEU A 267 -14.58 21.94 -1.13
CA LEU A 267 -14.99 20.54 -1.13
C LEU A 267 -13.79 19.58 -1.19
N LEU A 268 -12.67 19.96 -1.82
CA LEU A 268 -11.44 19.15 -1.85
C LEU A 268 -10.99 18.74 -0.44
N ALA A 269 -11.03 19.67 0.52
CA ALA A 269 -10.66 19.36 1.91
C ALA A 269 -11.63 18.35 2.55
N TRP A 270 -12.92 18.46 2.24
CA TRP A 270 -13.94 17.54 2.72
C TRP A 270 -13.80 16.14 2.08
N LEU A 271 -13.45 16.07 0.79
CA LEU A 271 -13.17 14.80 0.10
C LEU A 271 -12.02 14.08 0.78
N PHE A 272 -10.91 14.77 0.97
CA PHE A 272 -9.73 14.20 1.63
C PHE A 272 -10.02 13.77 3.08
N GLY A 273 -10.71 14.60 3.84
CA GLY A 273 -11.14 14.29 5.20
C GLY A 273 -12.05 13.07 5.26
N THR A 274 -13.01 12.97 4.33
CA THR A 274 -13.94 11.83 4.23
C THR A 274 -13.17 10.53 3.93
N ASN A 275 -12.26 10.54 2.96
CA ASN A 275 -11.42 9.38 2.65
C ASN A 275 -10.63 8.93 3.89
N THR A 276 -9.97 9.87 4.58
CA THR A 276 -9.20 9.55 5.79
C THR A 276 -10.07 8.91 6.89
N VAL A 277 -11.24 9.49 7.17
CA VAL A 277 -12.17 8.97 8.18
C VAL A 277 -12.66 7.57 7.79
N MET A 278 -13.08 7.37 6.53
CA MET A 278 -13.50 6.06 6.03
C MET A 278 -12.38 5.04 6.10
N ALA A 279 -11.15 5.39 5.68
CA ALA A 279 -10.00 4.51 5.73
C ALA A 279 -9.67 4.07 7.16
N VAL A 280 -9.78 4.97 8.14
CA VAL A 280 -9.55 4.63 9.54
C VAL A 280 -10.66 3.74 10.11
N LEU A 281 -11.93 4.06 9.84
CA LEU A 281 -13.06 3.39 10.47
C LEU A 281 -13.48 2.09 9.76
N LEU A 282 -13.38 2.03 8.44
CA LEU A 282 -13.97 0.96 7.62
C LEU A 282 -12.94 -0.04 7.08
N GLN A 283 -11.62 0.28 7.09
CA GLN A 283 -10.57 -0.60 6.55
C GLN A 283 -10.63 -2.01 7.16
N VAL A 284 -10.78 -2.07 8.47
CA VAL A 284 -10.86 -3.37 9.18
C VAL A 284 -12.15 -4.11 8.85
N ALA A 285 -13.26 -3.40 8.67
CA ALA A 285 -14.53 -4.01 8.32
C ALA A 285 -14.49 -4.63 6.90
N ALA A 286 -13.88 -3.93 5.93
CA ALA A 286 -13.69 -4.41 4.56
C ALA A 286 -12.78 -5.66 4.49
N ALA A 287 -11.82 -5.79 5.41
CA ALA A 287 -10.89 -6.91 5.46
C ALA A 287 -11.45 -8.16 6.18
N ARG A 288 -12.60 -8.06 6.86
CA ARG A 288 -13.17 -9.19 7.61
C ARG A 288 -13.54 -10.36 6.70
N GLY A 289 -13.05 -11.54 7.07
CA GLY A 289 -13.36 -12.78 6.38
C GLY A 289 -12.67 -12.95 5.02
N VAL A 290 -11.67 -12.12 4.68
CA VAL A 290 -10.84 -12.30 3.49
C VAL A 290 -9.66 -13.19 3.87
N ASP A 291 -9.86 -14.52 3.84
CA ASP A 291 -8.92 -15.55 4.33
C ASP A 291 -8.67 -16.66 3.30
N SER A 292 -9.05 -16.44 2.06
CA SER A 292 -8.86 -17.39 0.96
C SER A 292 -8.80 -16.66 -0.39
N VAL A 293 -8.23 -17.30 -1.40
CA VAL A 293 -8.16 -16.77 -2.77
C VAL A 293 -9.56 -16.42 -3.31
N ALA A 294 -10.55 -17.27 -3.06
CA ALA A 294 -11.93 -17.03 -3.50
C ALA A 294 -12.53 -15.77 -2.85
N ARG A 295 -12.28 -15.56 -1.56
CA ARG A 295 -12.76 -14.36 -0.83
C ARG A 295 -11.98 -13.11 -1.23
N SER A 296 -10.69 -13.24 -1.53
CA SER A 296 -9.86 -12.15 -2.09
C SER A 296 -10.38 -11.70 -3.46
N LEU A 297 -10.73 -12.67 -4.35
CA LEU A 297 -11.39 -12.38 -5.62
C LEU A 297 -12.73 -11.67 -5.42
N ARG A 298 -13.55 -12.13 -4.45
CA ARG A 298 -14.82 -11.47 -4.12
C ARG A 298 -14.60 -10.03 -3.67
N ALA A 299 -13.60 -9.76 -2.84
CA ALA A 299 -13.23 -8.41 -2.43
C ALA A 299 -12.81 -7.55 -3.64
N SER A 300 -12.02 -8.11 -4.56
CA SER A 300 -11.64 -7.43 -5.81
C SER A 300 -12.85 -7.10 -6.71
N TYR A 301 -13.83 -8.01 -6.81
CA TYR A 301 -15.08 -7.73 -7.55
C TYR A 301 -15.93 -6.65 -6.89
N ILE A 302 -16.01 -6.64 -5.57
CA ILE A 302 -16.70 -5.56 -4.82
C ILE A 302 -15.97 -4.23 -5.03
N SER A 303 -14.64 -4.22 -4.98
CA SER A 303 -13.81 -3.05 -5.30
C SER A 303 -14.11 -2.51 -6.69
N ALA A 304 -14.10 -3.39 -7.72
CA ALA A 304 -14.43 -3.00 -9.09
C ALA A 304 -15.85 -2.43 -9.21
N GLY A 305 -16.83 -3.02 -8.51
CA GLY A 305 -18.19 -2.51 -8.45
C GLY A 305 -18.27 -1.09 -7.88
N PHE A 306 -17.58 -0.82 -6.79
CA PHE A 306 -17.48 0.53 -6.21
C PHE A 306 -16.73 1.50 -7.12
N PHE A 307 -15.68 1.05 -7.80
CA PHE A 307 -14.92 1.87 -8.75
C PHE A 307 -15.82 2.28 -9.94
N VAL A 308 -16.50 1.33 -10.56
CA VAL A 308 -17.43 1.58 -11.68
C VAL A 308 -18.58 2.49 -11.23
N LEU A 309 -19.13 2.26 -10.04
CA LEU A 309 -20.18 3.12 -9.47
C LEU A 309 -19.68 4.55 -9.29
N SER A 310 -18.43 4.73 -8.82
CA SER A 310 -17.83 6.06 -8.72
C SER A 310 -17.75 6.74 -10.09
N CYS A 311 -17.25 6.04 -11.12
CA CYS A 311 -17.23 6.58 -12.48
C CYS A 311 -18.62 6.97 -12.96
N ALA A 312 -19.63 6.12 -12.73
CA ALA A 312 -21.01 6.39 -13.13
C ALA A 312 -21.65 7.59 -12.40
N ILE A 313 -21.29 7.81 -11.13
CA ILE A 313 -21.77 8.96 -10.36
C ILE A 313 -21.08 10.24 -10.83
N VAL A 314 -19.74 10.21 -10.99
CA VAL A 314 -18.98 11.42 -11.32
C VAL A 314 -19.27 11.88 -12.76
N LEU A 315 -19.46 10.97 -13.71
CA LEU A 315 -19.71 11.32 -15.11
C LEU A 315 -20.94 12.22 -15.32
N VAL A 316 -21.95 12.12 -14.46
CA VAL A 316 -23.18 12.93 -14.58
C VAL A 316 -23.04 14.31 -13.92
N THR A 317 -21.96 14.57 -13.19
CA THR A 317 -21.77 15.82 -12.44
C THR A 317 -21.46 17.01 -13.33
N HIS A 318 -21.06 16.78 -14.59
CA HIS A 318 -20.89 17.84 -15.58
C HIS A 318 -22.22 18.54 -15.92
N ASP A 319 -23.32 17.80 -15.91
CA ASP A 319 -24.66 18.29 -16.27
C ASP A 319 -25.49 18.71 -15.05
N THR A 320 -24.92 18.67 -13.84
CA THR A 320 -25.60 19.06 -12.59
C THR A 320 -25.08 20.38 -12.05
N MET A 321 -25.85 21.04 -11.17
CA MET A 321 -25.46 22.32 -10.60
C MET A 321 -25.77 22.40 -9.10
N GLY A 322 -25.03 23.24 -8.42
CA GLY A 322 -25.25 23.60 -7.02
C GLY A 322 -25.05 22.42 -6.05
N TRP A 323 -25.97 22.28 -5.10
CA TRP A 323 -25.84 21.29 -4.04
C TRP A 323 -25.90 19.83 -4.56
N LEU A 324 -26.56 19.60 -5.68
CA LEU A 324 -26.62 18.27 -6.29
C LEU A 324 -25.25 17.85 -6.80
N THR A 325 -24.51 18.72 -7.48
CA THR A 325 -23.13 18.49 -7.92
C THR A 325 -22.23 18.23 -6.72
N ILE A 326 -22.31 19.04 -5.67
CA ILE A 326 -21.52 18.85 -4.43
C ILE A 326 -21.77 17.45 -3.85
N PHE A 327 -23.05 17.06 -3.72
CA PHE A 327 -23.43 15.76 -3.18
C PHE A 327 -22.92 14.60 -4.06
N LEU A 328 -23.09 14.69 -5.39
CA LEU A 328 -22.68 13.63 -6.32
C LEU A 328 -21.15 13.49 -6.39
N VAL A 329 -20.38 14.59 -6.44
CA VAL A 329 -18.92 14.54 -6.38
C VAL A 329 -18.46 13.91 -5.07
N TRP A 330 -19.07 14.31 -3.94
CA TRP A 330 -18.77 13.70 -2.64
C TRP A 330 -19.13 12.22 -2.62
N LEU A 331 -20.30 11.82 -3.14
CA LEU A 331 -20.73 10.42 -3.22
C LEU A 331 -19.81 9.58 -4.13
N GLY A 332 -19.39 10.13 -5.27
CA GLY A 332 -18.40 9.52 -6.16
C GLY A 332 -17.07 9.28 -5.42
N HIS A 333 -16.63 10.24 -4.61
CA HIS A 333 -15.43 10.09 -3.79
C HIS A 333 -15.59 9.05 -2.67
N VAL A 334 -16.74 9.01 -2.01
CA VAL A 334 -17.09 7.97 -1.03
C VAL A 334 -17.06 6.57 -1.66
N THR A 335 -17.61 6.43 -2.86
CA THR A 335 -17.63 5.13 -3.55
C THR A 335 -16.25 4.69 -3.99
N VAL A 336 -15.40 5.56 -4.53
CA VAL A 336 -14.03 5.18 -4.87
C VAL A 336 -13.18 4.90 -3.63
N THR A 337 -13.45 5.54 -2.49
CA THR A 337 -12.86 5.15 -1.21
C THR A 337 -13.29 3.73 -0.83
N GLY A 338 -14.55 3.35 -1.05
CA GLY A 338 -15.00 1.96 -0.91
C GLY A 338 -14.19 1.00 -1.79
N ALA A 339 -13.90 1.38 -3.04
CA ALA A 339 -13.05 0.59 -3.93
C ALA A 339 -11.64 0.38 -3.35
N GLU A 340 -11.02 1.42 -2.81
CA GLU A 340 -9.71 1.34 -2.13
C GLU A 340 -9.71 0.32 -0.99
N LEU A 341 -10.71 0.40 -0.11
CA LEU A 341 -10.79 -0.46 1.08
C LEU A 341 -10.86 -1.95 0.70
N PHE A 342 -11.72 -2.30 -0.26
CA PHE A 342 -11.88 -3.68 -0.70
C PHE A 342 -10.71 -4.15 -1.58
N GLN A 343 -10.10 -3.30 -2.39
CA GLN A 343 -8.88 -3.63 -3.14
C GLN A 343 -7.74 -3.97 -2.17
N SER A 344 -7.52 -3.15 -1.16
CA SER A 344 -6.49 -3.41 -0.14
C SER A 344 -6.71 -4.74 0.58
N ALA A 345 -7.97 -5.08 0.93
CA ALA A 345 -8.29 -6.35 1.56
C ALA A 345 -8.01 -7.53 0.64
N GLY A 346 -8.41 -7.45 -0.65
CA GLY A 346 -8.15 -8.47 -1.67
C GLY A 346 -6.66 -8.67 -1.91
N HIS A 347 -5.90 -7.59 -2.06
CA HIS A 347 -4.44 -7.60 -2.25
C HIS A 347 -3.74 -8.41 -1.15
N TRP A 348 -4.00 -8.09 0.12
CA TRP A 348 -3.37 -8.79 1.23
C TRP A 348 -3.83 -10.24 1.36
N GLY A 349 -5.06 -10.54 0.95
CA GLY A 349 -5.54 -11.91 0.85
C GLY A 349 -4.77 -12.72 -0.20
N PHE A 350 -4.55 -12.17 -1.41
CA PHE A 350 -3.69 -12.82 -2.41
C PHE A 350 -2.26 -12.98 -1.93
N MET A 351 -1.69 -11.95 -1.31
CA MET A 351 -0.33 -12.02 -0.76
C MET A 351 -0.20 -13.05 0.37
N SER A 352 -1.26 -13.28 1.14
CA SER A 352 -1.29 -14.32 2.18
C SER A 352 -1.30 -15.73 1.59
N GLU A 353 -2.07 -15.93 0.51
CA GLU A 353 -2.43 -17.25 0.03
C GLU A 353 -1.60 -17.71 -1.19
N LEU A 354 -1.13 -16.77 -2.02
CA LEU A 354 -0.48 -17.06 -3.31
C LEU A 354 1.03 -16.76 -3.28
N THR A 355 1.66 -16.84 -2.11
CA THR A 355 3.12 -16.66 -1.98
C THR A 355 3.76 -17.88 -1.38
N ASP A 356 4.89 -18.32 -1.95
CA ASP A 356 5.70 -19.39 -1.39
C ASP A 356 6.26 -19.00 -0.01
N ALA A 357 6.20 -19.90 0.96
CA ALA A 357 6.59 -19.64 2.33
C ALA A 357 8.07 -19.26 2.49
N ASP A 358 8.95 -19.80 1.62
CA ASP A 358 10.39 -19.56 1.66
C ASP A 358 10.85 -18.34 0.85
N GLN A 359 9.95 -17.82 -0.05
CA GLN A 359 10.28 -16.74 -0.98
C GLN A 359 9.30 -15.56 -0.88
N ARG A 360 8.69 -15.34 0.28
CA ARG A 360 7.65 -14.30 0.47
C ARG A 360 8.13 -12.90 0.12
N ALA A 361 9.38 -12.56 0.42
CA ALA A 361 9.91 -11.24 0.09
C ALA A 361 10.20 -11.11 -1.42
N GLU A 362 10.60 -12.18 -2.11
CA GLU A 362 10.70 -12.20 -3.57
C GLU A 362 9.31 -12.00 -4.20
N TYR A 363 8.26 -12.66 -3.67
CA TYR A 363 6.88 -12.48 -4.13
C TYR A 363 6.35 -11.07 -3.85
N GLN A 364 6.75 -10.41 -2.76
CA GLN A 364 6.44 -8.98 -2.53
C GLN A 364 7.04 -8.10 -3.64
N GLY A 365 8.29 -8.35 -4.03
CA GLY A 365 8.92 -7.66 -5.15
C GLY A 365 8.23 -7.91 -6.48
N ALA A 366 7.82 -9.16 -6.75
CA ALA A 366 7.06 -9.51 -7.96
C ALA A 366 5.67 -8.86 -7.97
N ALA A 367 5.00 -8.80 -6.82
CA ALA A 367 3.72 -8.10 -6.68
C ALA A 367 3.87 -6.60 -6.94
N HIS A 368 4.95 -5.98 -6.46
CA HIS A 368 5.25 -4.58 -6.75
C HIS A 368 5.43 -4.33 -8.26
N ILE A 369 6.17 -5.20 -8.96
CA ILE A 369 6.31 -5.13 -10.43
C ILE A 369 4.95 -5.24 -11.11
N GLY A 370 4.15 -6.27 -10.76
CA GLY A 370 2.82 -6.46 -11.32
C GLY A 370 1.91 -5.25 -11.06
N GLY A 371 1.88 -4.77 -9.82
CA GLY A 371 1.12 -3.59 -9.45
C GLY A 371 1.52 -2.33 -10.22
N THR A 372 2.82 -2.09 -10.38
CA THR A 372 3.34 -0.96 -11.16
C THR A 372 2.94 -1.06 -12.63
N LEU A 373 3.06 -2.23 -13.25
CA LEU A 373 2.60 -2.45 -14.63
C LEU A 373 1.10 -2.17 -14.79
N GLY A 374 0.29 -2.49 -13.76
CA GLY A 374 -1.14 -2.23 -13.76
C GLY A 374 -1.53 -0.77 -13.54
N SER A 375 -0.66 0.06 -12.94
CA SER A 375 -1.05 1.38 -12.44
C SER A 375 -0.23 2.56 -12.99
N VAL A 376 1.01 2.37 -13.43
CA VAL A 376 1.94 3.48 -13.77
C VAL A 376 1.43 4.42 -14.87
N TRP A 377 0.65 3.92 -15.79
CA TRP A 377 0.07 4.65 -16.92
C TRP A 377 -1.22 5.42 -16.55
N ALA A 378 -1.87 5.06 -15.43
CA ALA A 378 -3.21 5.52 -15.10
C ALA A 378 -3.31 7.04 -14.85
N PRO A 379 -2.37 7.73 -14.18
CA PRO A 379 -2.49 9.17 -13.99
C PRO A 379 -2.65 9.92 -15.31
N ALA A 380 -1.79 9.63 -16.30
CA ALA A 380 -1.84 10.29 -17.59
C ALA A 380 -3.10 9.89 -18.39
N LEU A 381 -3.37 8.57 -18.48
CA LEU A 381 -4.49 8.09 -19.28
C LEU A 381 -5.84 8.49 -18.69
N TYR A 382 -6.03 8.35 -17.38
CA TYR A 382 -7.33 8.66 -16.76
C TYR A 382 -7.62 10.16 -16.75
N THR A 383 -6.59 10.99 -16.50
CA THR A 383 -6.76 12.45 -16.62
C THR A 383 -7.13 12.83 -18.05
N TYR A 384 -6.41 12.31 -19.06
CA TYR A 384 -6.72 12.54 -20.46
C TYR A 384 -8.15 12.11 -20.81
N LEU A 385 -8.54 10.89 -20.45
CA LEU A 385 -9.87 10.36 -20.73
C LEU A 385 -10.97 11.20 -20.07
N ALA A 386 -10.81 11.54 -18.80
CA ALA A 386 -11.82 12.31 -18.08
C ALA A 386 -11.93 13.74 -18.60
N MET A 387 -10.82 14.47 -18.78
CA MET A 387 -10.82 15.89 -19.14
C MET A 387 -11.14 16.12 -20.63
N GLU A 388 -10.60 15.30 -21.54
CA GLU A 388 -10.79 15.53 -22.99
C GLU A 388 -12.04 14.84 -23.56
N HIS A 389 -12.53 13.78 -22.90
CA HIS A 389 -13.64 12.97 -23.40
C HIS A 389 -14.86 12.94 -22.48
N GLY A 390 -14.84 13.63 -21.36
CA GLY A 390 -15.98 13.77 -20.45
C GLY A 390 -16.63 12.44 -20.09
N SER A 391 -17.94 12.32 -20.28
CA SER A 391 -18.72 11.12 -19.94
C SER A 391 -18.22 9.85 -20.62
N ILE A 392 -17.78 9.92 -21.89
CA ILE A 392 -17.20 8.76 -22.62
C ILE A 392 -15.88 8.35 -21.97
N GLY A 393 -15.08 9.31 -21.54
CA GLY A 393 -13.82 9.04 -20.84
C GLY A 393 -14.04 8.29 -19.51
N TRP A 394 -15.02 8.69 -18.70
CA TRP A 394 -15.40 7.98 -17.48
C TRP A 394 -15.90 6.56 -17.75
N LEU A 395 -16.67 6.33 -18.82
CA LEU A 395 -17.08 4.99 -19.25
C LEU A 395 -15.86 4.14 -19.70
N ALA A 396 -14.90 4.74 -20.40
CA ALA A 396 -13.68 4.06 -20.79
C ALA A 396 -12.83 3.64 -19.58
N ILE A 397 -12.69 4.51 -18.58
CA ILE A 397 -12.02 4.19 -17.29
C ILE A 397 -12.72 3.01 -16.61
N ALA A 398 -14.04 3.05 -16.49
CA ALA A 398 -14.83 1.96 -15.94
C ALA A 398 -14.63 0.64 -16.71
N ALA A 399 -14.62 0.69 -18.05
CA ALA A 399 -14.41 -0.48 -18.91
C ALA A 399 -13.01 -1.11 -18.70
N ILE A 400 -11.96 -0.30 -18.56
CA ILE A 400 -10.60 -0.78 -18.27
C ILE A 400 -10.59 -1.58 -16.97
N VAL A 401 -11.23 -1.07 -15.91
CA VAL A 401 -11.31 -1.74 -14.60
C VAL A 401 -12.10 -3.04 -14.70
N VAL A 402 -13.24 -3.05 -15.39
CA VAL A 402 -14.06 -4.25 -15.59
C VAL A 402 -13.28 -5.33 -16.33
N VAL A 403 -12.67 -4.99 -17.47
CA VAL A 403 -11.89 -5.93 -18.30
C VAL A 403 -10.74 -6.51 -17.47
N SER A 404 -10.00 -5.67 -16.78
CA SER A 404 -8.90 -6.13 -15.92
C SER A 404 -9.39 -7.07 -14.82
N THR A 405 -10.47 -6.72 -14.15
CA THR A 405 -11.02 -7.53 -13.04
C THR A 405 -11.48 -8.91 -13.51
N LEU A 406 -12.06 -9.03 -14.70
CA LEU A 406 -12.47 -10.31 -15.28
C LEU A 406 -11.28 -11.25 -15.51
N THR A 407 -10.08 -10.73 -15.75
CA THR A 407 -8.86 -11.55 -15.93
C THR A 407 -8.29 -12.08 -14.62
N MET A 408 -8.67 -11.52 -13.47
CA MET A 408 -8.08 -11.89 -12.17
C MET A 408 -8.41 -13.33 -11.75
N ALA A 409 -9.62 -13.82 -11.99
CA ALA A 409 -10.00 -15.19 -11.60
C ALA A 409 -9.20 -16.29 -12.34
N PRO A 410 -9.04 -16.26 -13.67
CA PRO A 410 -8.18 -17.24 -14.35
C PRO A 410 -6.70 -17.07 -13.93
N ALA A 411 -6.23 -15.85 -13.68
CA ALA A 411 -4.88 -15.58 -13.20
C ALA A 411 -4.63 -16.17 -11.79
N ALA A 412 -5.57 -15.97 -10.86
CA ALA A 412 -5.48 -16.56 -9.52
C ALA A 412 -5.40 -18.09 -9.56
N ARG A 413 -6.30 -18.73 -10.32
CA ARG A 413 -6.26 -20.20 -10.52
C ARG A 413 -4.96 -20.69 -11.17
N GLY A 414 -4.38 -19.89 -12.06
CA GLY A 414 -3.07 -20.18 -12.65
C GLY A 414 -1.94 -20.10 -11.62
N ALA A 415 -1.99 -19.10 -10.74
CA ALA A 415 -1.00 -18.92 -9.66
C ALA A 415 -1.06 -20.06 -8.63
N GLU A 416 -2.28 -20.48 -8.22
CA GLU A 416 -2.48 -21.65 -7.34
C GLU A 416 -1.88 -22.92 -7.96
N ARG A 417 -2.17 -23.20 -9.25
CA ARG A 417 -1.62 -24.37 -9.95
C ARG A 417 -0.10 -24.34 -10.05
N TYR A 418 0.48 -23.16 -10.26
CA TYR A 418 1.94 -23.01 -10.30
C TYR A 418 2.57 -23.38 -8.97
N LEU A 419 2.03 -22.88 -7.85
CA LEU A 419 2.54 -23.20 -6.51
C LEU A 419 2.36 -24.69 -6.18
N ALA A 420 1.18 -25.26 -6.43
CA ALA A 420 0.91 -26.68 -6.21
C ALA A 420 1.85 -27.59 -7.02
N GLY A 421 2.16 -27.22 -8.27
CA GLY A 421 3.10 -27.96 -9.12
C GLY A 421 4.57 -27.91 -8.67
N HIS A 422 4.93 -27.01 -7.73
CA HIS A 422 6.28 -26.89 -7.16
C HIS A 422 6.34 -27.33 -5.69
N GLY A 423 5.30 -28.03 -5.18
CA GLY A 423 5.29 -28.59 -3.83
C GLY A 423 5.08 -27.55 -2.72
N SER A 424 4.72 -26.31 -3.05
CA SER A 424 4.33 -25.32 -2.05
C SER A 424 2.89 -25.60 -1.59
N PRO A 425 2.64 -25.79 -0.27
CA PRO A 425 1.28 -25.93 0.22
C PRO A 425 0.52 -24.61 0.01
N VAL A 426 -0.61 -24.68 -0.69
CA VAL A 426 -1.55 -23.57 -0.89
C VAL A 426 -2.60 -23.56 0.20
#